data_e4ebcc14ff3ace8929508067f801b718
#
_entry.id   e4ebcc14ff3ace8929508067f801b718
#
_cell.length_a   1.000
_cell.length_b   1.000
_cell.length_c   1.000
_cell.angle_alpha   90.00
_cell.angle_beta   90.00
_cell.angle_gamma   90.00
#
_symmetry.space_group_name_H-M   'P 1'
#
loop_
_entity.id
_entity.type
_entity.pdbx_description
1 polymer ?
#
loop_
_entity_poly.entity_id
_entity_poly.type
_entity_poly.pdbx_seq_one_letter_code
_entity_poly.pdbx_strand_id
1 'polypeptide(L)'
;MAEEFIGKAKNIVFIGEAGSGKTETAVNLALRLARVGGRAVHFFDMDQTKPLFRARDCEVELERHGVTFHFQAQYLDAPTVAPGIAEALRDEGSAVLLDVGGGAHGSHMIGQFSQLLRGEETLVLYIVNPYRPWSGSREDIEITMRRVLGAARLGEFSLVANPNLGPGTTEEDVTEGLRRFGELFPDEHPRFVCALEELCSELAGRVREPLLPIRLNTVPEWLEGSGMRGE
;
A
#
# COMPACT_ATOMS: atom_id res chain seq x y z
N MET A 1 -12.80 12.30 0.07
CA MET A 1 -11.76 12.81 0.97
C MET A 1 -11.00 11.64 1.56
N ALA A 2 -9.95 11.84 2.42
CA ALA A 2 -9.16 10.70 2.93
C ALA A 2 -9.99 9.71 3.77
N GLU A 3 -10.99 10.20 4.51
CA GLU A 3 -11.91 9.37 5.32
C GLU A 3 -12.65 8.30 4.51
N GLU A 4 -12.88 8.52 3.23
CA GLU A 4 -13.50 7.55 2.32
C GLU A 4 -12.66 6.27 2.21
N PHE A 5 -11.34 6.40 2.27
CA PHE A 5 -10.41 5.28 2.13
C PHE A 5 -10.05 4.61 3.47
N ILE A 6 -9.87 5.43 4.52
CA ILE A 6 -9.35 4.96 5.80
C ILE A 6 -10.38 4.96 6.94
N GLY A 7 -11.56 5.58 6.76
CA GLY A 7 -12.53 5.76 7.83
C GLY A 7 -11.93 6.57 8.97
N LYS A 8 -12.05 6.05 10.20
CA LYS A 8 -11.51 6.68 11.42
C LYS A 8 -10.10 6.22 11.79
N ALA A 9 -9.52 5.31 11.00
CA ALA A 9 -8.21 4.76 11.32
C ALA A 9 -7.12 5.85 11.33
N LYS A 10 -6.22 5.74 12.30
CA LYS A 10 -5.00 6.54 12.36
C LYS A 10 -3.74 5.72 12.05
N ASN A 11 -3.80 4.41 12.27
CA ASN A 11 -2.71 3.48 11.97
C ASN A 11 -3.08 2.67 10.73
N ILE A 12 -2.31 2.80 9.65
CA ILE A 12 -2.56 2.12 8.39
C ILE A 12 -1.38 1.23 8.05
N VAL A 13 -1.64 -0.07 7.90
CA VAL A 13 -0.62 -1.08 7.58
C VAL A 13 -0.84 -1.57 6.15
N PHE A 14 0.15 -1.42 5.29
CA PHE A 14 0.11 -1.89 3.91
C PHE A 14 0.85 -3.22 3.80
N ILE A 15 0.14 -4.27 3.46
CA ILE A 15 0.66 -5.62 3.27
C ILE A 15 0.21 -6.19 1.92
N GLY A 16 0.83 -7.27 1.51
CA GLY A 16 0.55 -7.95 0.24
C GLY A 16 1.83 -8.47 -0.40
N GLU A 17 1.72 -9.13 -1.53
CA GLU A 17 2.84 -9.72 -2.25
C GLU A 17 3.81 -8.66 -2.83
N ALA A 18 5.02 -9.10 -3.18
CA ALA A 18 5.98 -8.26 -3.86
C ALA A 18 5.40 -7.75 -5.20
N GLY A 19 5.57 -6.46 -5.49
CA GLY A 19 5.04 -5.84 -6.72
C GLY A 19 3.53 -5.64 -6.77
N SER A 20 2.79 -5.88 -5.68
CA SER A 20 1.34 -5.58 -5.64
C SER A 20 1.02 -4.08 -5.64
N GLY A 21 2.00 -3.20 -5.43
CA GLY A 21 1.85 -1.75 -5.40
C GLY A 21 1.63 -1.16 -4.01
N LYS A 22 1.99 -1.88 -2.93
CA LYS A 22 1.90 -1.40 -1.53
C LYS A 22 2.52 -0.02 -1.33
N THR A 23 3.80 0.09 -1.68
CA THR A 23 4.58 1.33 -1.53
C THR A 23 3.93 2.50 -2.25
N GLU A 24 3.52 2.30 -3.51
CA GLU A 24 2.87 3.35 -4.30
C GLU A 24 1.54 3.79 -3.68
N THR A 25 0.72 2.81 -3.25
CA THR A 25 -0.54 3.08 -2.55
C THR A 25 -0.29 3.82 -1.24
N ALA A 26 0.71 3.41 -0.45
CA ALA A 26 1.05 4.02 0.83
C ALA A 26 1.53 5.47 0.66
N VAL A 27 2.43 5.74 -0.31
CA VAL A 27 2.93 7.09 -0.62
C VAL A 27 1.79 8.01 -1.03
N ASN A 28 0.94 7.60 -1.97
CA ASN A 28 -0.20 8.41 -2.42
C ASN A 28 -1.20 8.69 -1.29
N LEU A 29 -1.46 7.72 -0.43
CA LEU A 29 -2.35 7.92 0.72
C LEU A 29 -1.73 8.85 1.76
N ALA A 30 -0.41 8.75 2.04
CA ALA A 30 0.30 9.65 2.94
C ALA A 30 0.22 11.10 2.46
N LEU A 31 0.51 11.36 1.19
CA LEU A 31 0.41 12.69 0.58
C LEU A 31 -1.02 13.25 0.67
N ARG A 32 -2.01 12.40 0.48
CA ARG A 32 -3.42 12.80 0.60
C ARG A 32 -3.79 13.15 2.05
N LEU A 33 -3.35 12.36 3.03
CA LEU A 33 -3.59 12.63 4.45
C LEU A 33 -2.93 13.93 4.90
N ALA A 34 -1.70 14.17 4.48
CA ALA A 34 -0.99 15.42 4.78
C ALA A 34 -1.71 16.65 4.22
N ARG A 35 -2.29 16.56 3.01
CA ARG A 35 -3.08 17.65 2.40
C ARG A 35 -4.38 17.93 3.14
N VAL A 36 -5.04 16.90 3.69
CA VAL A 36 -6.27 17.09 4.47
C VAL A 36 -5.97 17.73 5.81
N GLY A 37 -4.81 17.44 6.39
CA GLY A 37 -4.40 17.95 7.69
C GLY A 37 -5.13 17.31 8.86
N GLY A 38 -4.96 17.89 10.04
CA GLY A 38 -5.61 17.44 11.29
C GLY A 38 -4.77 16.48 12.14
N ARG A 39 -3.85 15.73 11.54
CA ARG A 39 -2.86 14.88 12.24
C ARG A 39 -1.48 15.05 11.63
N ALA A 40 -0.44 14.88 12.44
CA ALA A 40 0.92 14.71 11.94
C ALA A 40 1.03 13.36 11.21
N VAL A 41 1.51 13.37 9.96
CA VAL A 41 1.59 12.15 9.15
C VAL A 41 3.00 11.59 9.25
N HIS A 42 3.12 10.34 9.74
CA HIS A 42 4.35 9.59 9.84
C HIS A 42 4.33 8.42 8.87
N PHE A 43 5.32 8.35 8.01
CA PHE A 43 5.50 7.25 7.07
C PHE A 43 6.73 6.43 7.44
N PHE A 44 6.55 5.14 7.72
CA PHE A 44 7.64 4.22 8.04
C PHE A 44 7.86 3.24 6.88
N ASP A 45 9.01 3.36 6.20
CA ASP A 45 9.48 2.36 5.23
C ASP A 45 10.09 1.18 5.97
N MET A 46 9.35 0.07 5.98
CA MET A 46 9.78 -1.18 6.61
C MET A 46 10.25 -2.22 5.57
N ASP A 47 10.33 -1.86 4.29
CA ASP A 47 10.83 -2.74 3.24
C ASP A 47 12.35 -2.61 3.09
N GLN A 48 13.09 -3.46 3.78
CA GLN A 48 14.56 -3.48 3.76
C GLN A 48 15.14 -4.27 2.59
N THR A 49 14.31 -4.97 1.80
CA THR A 49 14.78 -5.98 0.85
C THR A 49 14.77 -5.55 -0.60
N LYS A 50 14.02 -4.52 -0.96
CA LYS A 50 13.90 -4.09 -2.37
C LYS A 50 15.12 -3.29 -2.84
N PRO A 51 15.73 -3.67 -3.97
CA PRO A 51 16.79 -2.88 -4.63
C PRO A 51 16.23 -1.67 -5.39
N LEU A 52 14.97 -1.70 -5.87
CA LEU A 52 14.31 -0.68 -6.70
C LEU A 52 12.88 -0.42 -6.23
N PHE A 53 12.28 0.72 -6.64
CA PHE A 53 10.90 1.11 -6.30
C PHE A 53 10.67 1.22 -4.78
N ARG A 54 11.50 2.02 -4.10
CA ARG A 54 11.48 2.17 -2.64
C ARG A 54 10.75 3.44 -2.23
N ALA A 55 10.06 3.39 -1.09
CA ALA A 55 9.48 4.59 -0.49
C ALA A 55 10.53 5.68 -0.19
N ARG A 56 11.77 5.28 0.13
CA ARG A 56 12.90 6.22 0.36
C ARG A 56 13.26 7.06 -0.86
N ASP A 57 12.95 6.60 -2.07
CA ASP A 57 13.17 7.40 -3.29
C ASP A 57 12.16 8.58 -3.35
N CYS A 58 11.08 8.52 -2.56
CA CYS A 58 10.06 9.55 -2.40
C CYS A 58 10.24 10.42 -1.14
N GLU A 59 11.30 10.23 -0.35
CA GLU A 59 11.54 10.94 0.93
C GLU A 59 11.39 12.45 0.78
N VAL A 60 12.12 13.04 -0.19
CA VAL A 60 12.10 14.48 -0.45
C VAL A 60 10.70 15.00 -0.78
N GLU A 61 9.94 14.24 -1.57
CA GLU A 61 8.57 14.61 -1.95
C GLU A 61 7.60 14.49 -0.77
N LEU A 62 7.71 13.42 0.02
CA LEU A 62 6.92 13.23 1.23
C LEU A 62 7.14 14.36 2.24
N GLU A 63 8.41 14.69 2.52
CA GLU A 63 8.79 15.75 3.47
C GLU A 63 8.33 17.14 3.01
N ARG A 64 8.44 17.45 1.72
CA ARG A 64 7.90 18.71 1.14
C ARG A 64 6.42 18.88 1.39
N HIS A 65 5.67 17.80 1.49
CA HIS A 65 4.23 17.81 1.76
C HIS A 65 3.88 17.64 3.24
N GLY A 66 4.87 17.72 4.14
CA GLY A 66 4.64 17.67 5.58
C GLY A 66 4.47 16.25 6.14
N VAL A 67 4.88 15.23 5.40
CA VAL A 67 4.96 13.85 5.91
C VAL A 67 6.33 13.64 6.55
N THR A 68 6.37 13.20 7.80
CA THR A 68 7.62 12.80 8.46
C THR A 68 8.01 11.41 7.99
N PHE A 69 9.09 11.32 7.22
CA PHE A 69 9.57 10.05 6.67
C PHE A 69 10.54 9.37 7.62
N HIS A 70 10.34 8.09 7.87
CA HIS A 70 11.18 7.27 8.75
C HIS A 70 11.72 6.06 7.98
N PHE A 71 13.02 5.96 7.97
CA PHE A 71 13.74 4.87 7.33
C PHE A 71 14.94 4.47 8.18
N GLN A 72 15.25 3.18 8.22
CA GLN A 72 16.49 2.69 8.82
C GLN A 72 17.21 1.76 7.85
N ALA A 73 18.44 2.13 7.48
CA ALA A 73 19.29 1.25 6.71
C ALA A 73 19.65 0.01 7.55
N GLN A 74 19.56 -1.16 6.92
CA GLN A 74 20.01 -2.39 7.56
C GLN A 74 21.54 -2.38 7.65
N TYR A 75 22.07 -2.44 8.87
CA TYR A 75 23.49 -2.66 9.13
C TYR A 75 23.69 -4.12 9.53
N LEU A 76 24.45 -4.88 8.73
CA LEU A 76 24.71 -6.31 8.96
C LEU A 76 23.38 -7.10 9.00
N ASP A 77 23.33 -8.34 8.78
CA ASP A 77 22.15 -9.22 8.65
C ASP A 77 21.12 -9.20 9.82
N ALA A 78 21.13 -8.14 10.64
CA ALA A 78 20.18 -7.94 11.73
C ALA A 78 18.99 -7.06 11.29
N PRO A 79 17.75 -7.56 11.35
CA PRO A 79 16.58 -6.75 11.08
C PRO A 79 16.45 -5.66 12.17
N THR A 80 16.63 -4.42 11.75
CA THR A 80 16.45 -3.25 12.63
C THR A 80 15.15 -2.54 12.29
N VAL A 81 14.40 -2.16 13.30
CA VAL A 81 13.14 -1.41 13.15
C VAL A 81 13.44 0.08 13.26
N ALA A 82 12.81 0.88 12.41
CA ALA A 82 12.92 2.33 12.50
C ALA A 82 12.52 2.81 13.89
N PRO A 83 13.32 3.68 14.53
CA PRO A 83 12.99 4.22 15.85
C PRO A 83 11.71 5.07 15.79
N GLY A 84 11.00 5.20 16.92
CA GLY A 84 9.83 6.07 17.04
C GLY A 84 8.49 5.45 16.61
N ILE A 85 8.44 4.23 16.06
CA ILE A 85 7.17 3.58 15.65
C ILE A 85 6.21 3.47 16.84
N ALA A 86 6.68 2.96 17.98
CA ALA A 86 5.82 2.73 19.15
C ALA A 86 5.27 4.04 19.75
N GLU A 87 6.05 5.09 19.72
CA GLU A 87 5.66 6.44 20.14
C GLU A 87 4.61 7.01 19.20
N ALA A 88 4.85 6.97 17.89
CA ALA A 88 3.90 7.47 16.89
C ALA A 88 2.57 6.70 16.92
N LEU A 89 2.59 5.37 17.09
CA LEU A 89 1.38 4.56 17.19
C LEU A 89 0.52 4.89 18.43
N ARG A 90 1.12 5.37 19.53
CA ARG A 90 0.41 5.79 20.76
C ARG A 90 -0.09 7.21 20.69
N ASP A 91 0.50 8.04 19.86
CA ASP A 91 0.13 9.45 19.76
C ASP A 91 -1.21 9.63 19.03
N GLU A 92 -2.18 10.24 19.73
CA GLU A 92 -3.52 10.52 19.16
C GLU A 92 -3.49 11.61 18.06
N GLY A 93 -2.48 12.48 18.10
CA GLY A 93 -2.26 13.54 17.11
C GLY A 93 -1.61 13.06 15.82
N SER A 94 -1.19 11.79 15.76
CA SER A 94 -0.49 11.21 14.63
C SER A 94 -1.37 10.31 13.75
N ALA A 95 -1.06 10.30 12.46
CA ALA A 95 -1.48 9.28 11.51
C ALA A 95 -0.24 8.51 11.06
N VAL A 96 -0.24 7.20 11.26
CA VAL A 96 0.93 6.35 11.04
C VAL A 96 0.68 5.40 9.87
N LEU A 97 1.55 5.48 8.86
CA LEU A 97 1.53 4.59 7.71
C LEU A 97 2.76 3.67 7.76
N LEU A 98 2.52 2.36 7.69
CA LEU A 98 3.55 1.33 7.76
C LEU A 98 3.60 0.59 6.42
N ASP A 99 4.60 0.91 5.57
CA ASP A 99 4.83 0.19 4.30
C ASP A 99 5.66 -1.06 4.57
N VAL A 100 4.99 -2.21 4.61
CA VAL A 100 5.60 -3.48 5.00
C VAL A 100 6.14 -4.20 3.77
N GLY A 101 7.40 -4.61 3.83
CA GLY A 101 8.04 -5.39 2.78
C GLY A 101 7.27 -6.66 2.41
N GLY A 102 7.30 -7.03 1.14
CA GLY A 102 6.60 -8.21 0.63
C GLY A 102 7.05 -9.50 1.30
N GLY A 103 6.10 -10.35 1.64
CA GLY A 103 6.35 -11.65 2.24
C GLY A 103 6.45 -11.66 3.77
N ALA A 104 6.71 -12.86 4.32
CA ALA A 104 6.65 -13.12 5.76
C ALA A 104 7.72 -12.37 6.55
N HIS A 105 8.89 -12.09 5.96
CA HIS A 105 10.01 -11.47 6.67
C HIS A 105 9.68 -10.04 7.14
N GLY A 106 9.21 -9.17 6.23
CA GLY A 106 8.76 -7.82 6.60
C GLY A 106 7.61 -7.85 7.60
N SER A 107 6.69 -8.81 7.45
CA SER A 107 5.54 -8.97 8.34
C SER A 107 5.91 -9.37 9.77
N HIS A 108 6.99 -10.14 9.97
CA HIS A 108 7.50 -10.46 11.32
C HIS A 108 7.94 -9.21 12.09
N MET A 109 8.49 -8.21 11.41
CA MET A 109 8.90 -6.96 12.04
C MET A 109 7.69 -6.19 12.60
N ILE A 110 6.57 -6.22 11.89
CA ILE A 110 5.31 -5.62 12.35
C ILE A 110 4.74 -6.38 13.56
N GLY A 111 4.92 -7.69 13.62
CA GLY A 111 4.37 -8.53 14.67
C GLY A 111 4.76 -8.12 16.10
N GLN A 112 5.88 -7.42 16.29
CA GLN A 112 6.28 -6.87 17.60
C GLN A 112 5.37 -5.72 18.06
N PHE A 113 4.74 -5.01 17.12
CA PHE A 113 3.80 -3.92 17.40
C PHE A 113 2.33 -4.37 17.38
N SER A 114 2.07 -5.67 17.22
CA SER A 114 0.71 -6.20 17.07
C SER A 114 -0.25 -5.78 18.18
N GLN A 115 0.23 -5.54 19.41
CA GLN A 115 -0.59 -5.06 20.51
C GLN A 115 -1.04 -3.60 20.33
N LEU A 116 -0.22 -2.77 19.67
CA LEU A 116 -0.52 -1.37 19.37
C LEU A 116 -1.34 -1.22 18.08
N LEU A 117 -1.35 -2.26 17.26
CA LEU A 117 -2.06 -2.33 15.97
C LEU A 117 -3.38 -3.10 16.08
N ARG A 118 -3.96 -3.19 17.27
CA ARG A 118 -5.27 -3.79 17.52
C ARG A 118 -6.32 -2.71 17.72
N GLY A 119 -7.54 -3.01 17.31
CA GLY A 119 -8.70 -2.14 17.54
C GLY A 119 -9.08 -1.29 16.34
N GLU A 120 -10.14 -0.51 16.50
CA GLU A 120 -10.83 0.23 15.43
C GLU A 120 -9.99 1.36 14.80
N GLU A 121 -8.92 1.79 15.48
CA GLU A 121 -8.02 2.83 14.98
C GLU A 121 -6.95 2.30 14.01
N THR A 122 -6.89 0.99 13.84
CA THR A 122 -5.95 0.35 12.91
C THR A 122 -6.68 -0.22 11.70
N LEU A 123 -6.17 0.11 10.53
CA LEU A 123 -6.62 -0.41 9.25
C LEU A 123 -5.48 -1.18 8.58
N VAL A 124 -5.67 -2.46 8.39
CA VAL A 124 -4.75 -3.30 7.62
C VAL A 124 -5.27 -3.42 6.20
N LEU A 125 -4.48 -2.98 5.24
CA LEU A 125 -4.80 -3.01 3.81
C LEU A 125 -3.98 -4.10 3.13
N TYR A 126 -4.66 -5.13 2.63
CA TYR A 126 -4.04 -6.16 1.80
C TYR A 126 -4.19 -5.79 0.32
N ILE A 127 -3.07 -5.41 -0.29
CA ILE A 127 -3.05 -4.93 -1.67
C ILE A 127 -2.92 -6.10 -2.63
N VAL A 128 -3.90 -6.25 -3.53
CA VAL A 128 -3.94 -7.27 -4.57
C VAL A 128 -3.78 -6.63 -5.94
N ASN A 129 -2.78 -7.05 -6.70
CA ASN A 129 -2.68 -6.74 -8.11
C ASN A 129 -3.01 -8.00 -8.93
N PRO A 130 -4.18 -8.05 -9.59
CA PRO A 130 -4.65 -9.25 -10.29
C PRO A 130 -3.83 -9.61 -11.55
N TYR A 131 -2.89 -8.76 -11.94
CA TYR A 131 -1.98 -9.00 -13.06
C TYR A 131 -0.67 -9.66 -12.67
N ARG A 132 -0.43 -9.89 -11.37
CA ARG A 132 0.82 -10.51 -10.94
C ARG A 132 0.71 -12.04 -10.97
N PRO A 133 1.81 -12.75 -11.30
CA PRO A 133 1.79 -14.21 -11.43
C PRO A 133 1.27 -14.95 -10.18
N TRP A 134 1.58 -14.44 -9.00
CA TRP A 134 1.12 -14.99 -7.70
C TRP A 134 -0.32 -14.67 -7.35
N SER A 135 -1.00 -13.89 -8.18
CA SER A 135 -2.45 -13.66 -8.09
C SER A 135 -3.22 -14.56 -9.06
N GLY A 136 -2.64 -15.68 -9.49
CA GLY A 136 -3.23 -16.59 -10.48
C GLY A 136 -4.40 -17.41 -9.95
N SER A 137 -4.48 -17.64 -8.64
CA SER A 137 -5.61 -18.31 -8.01
C SER A 137 -5.91 -17.71 -6.63
N ARG A 138 -7.18 -17.85 -6.19
CA ARG A 138 -7.60 -17.47 -4.83
C ARG A 138 -6.79 -18.24 -3.78
N GLU A 139 -6.54 -19.52 -3.99
CA GLU A 139 -5.84 -20.38 -3.06
C GLU A 139 -4.40 -19.89 -2.81
N ASP A 140 -3.67 -19.53 -3.85
CA ASP A 140 -2.30 -18.98 -3.74
C ASP A 140 -2.28 -17.68 -2.95
N ILE A 141 -3.24 -16.78 -3.22
CA ILE A 141 -3.38 -15.51 -2.50
C ILE A 141 -3.70 -15.77 -1.03
N GLU A 142 -4.65 -16.67 -0.72
CA GLU A 142 -5.03 -16.99 0.65
C GLU A 142 -3.91 -17.65 1.45
N ILE A 143 -3.09 -18.50 0.83
CA ILE A 143 -1.92 -19.10 1.47
C ILE A 143 -0.94 -18.00 1.87
N THR A 144 -0.63 -17.10 0.94
CA THR A 144 0.27 -15.99 1.22
C THR A 144 -0.30 -15.02 2.25
N MET A 145 -1.59 -14.69 2.11
CA MET A 145 -2.29 -13.80 3.04
C MET A 145 -2.24 -14.34 4.47
N ARG A 146 -2.57 -15.63 4.66
CA ARG A 146 -2.47 -16.29 5.98
C ARG A 146 -1.05 -16.25 6.53
N ARG A 147 -0.05 -16.47 5.69
CA ARG A 147 1.36 -16.41 6.08
C ARG A 147 1.77 -15.01 6.51
N VAL A 148 1.40 -13.99 5.73
CA VAL A 148 1.75 -12.58 5.98
C VAL A 148 1.04 -12.05 7.22
N LEU A 149 -0.27 -12.24 7.31
CA LEU A 149 -1.08 -11.82 8.46
C LEU A 149 -0.67 -12.56 9.74
N GLY A 150 -0.43 -13.87 9.65
CA GLY A 150 0.05 -14.67 10.79
C GLY A 150 1.42 -14.20 11.29
N ALA A 151 2.35 -13.89 10.40
CA ALA A 151 3.66 -13.34 10.78
C ALA A 151 3.53 -11.95 11.41
N ALA A 152 2.64 -11.11 10.90
CA ALA A 152 2.32 -9.78 11.44
C ALA A 152 1.48 -9.84 12.73
N ARG A 153 0.90 -11.00 13.07
CA ARG A 153 -0.05 -11.20 14.17
C ARG A 153 -1.27 -10.27 14.09
N LEU A 154 -1.73 -10.01 12.87
CA LEU A 154 -2.91 -9.21 12.55
C LEU A 154 -4.02 -10.13 12.05
N GLY A 155 -5.25 -9.93 12.53
CA GLY A 155 -6.40 -10.80 12.20
C GLY A 155 -7.37 -10.16 11.21
N GLU A 156 -7.63 -8.87 11.35
CA GLU A 156 -8.57 -8.13 10.51
C GLU A 156 -7.84 -7.36 9.42
N PHE A 157 -8.40 -7.38 8.21
CA PHE A 157 -7.86 -6.65 7.06
C PHE A 157 -8.97 -6.26 6.09
N SER A 158 -8.67 -5.33 5.20
CA SER A 158 -9.51 -4.98 4.06
C SER A 158 -8.72 -5.22 2.78
N LEU A 159 -9.37 -5.75 1.75
CA LEU A 159 -8.79 -5.91 0.43
C LEU A 159 -8.75 -4.56 -0.29
N VAL A 160 -7.70 -4.35 -1.07
CA VAL A 160 -7.56 -3.23 -2.00
C VAL A 160 -7.22 -3.79 -3.37
N ALA A 161 -7.96 -3.39 -4.39
CA ALA A 161 -7.64 -3.75 -5.77
C ALA A 161 -6.68 -2.71 -6.36
N ASN A 162 -5.56 -3.19 -6.89
CA ASN A 162 -4.58 -2.37 -7.60
C ASN A 162 -4.31 -2.95 -8.99
N PRO A 163 -5.26 -2.85 -9.93
CA PRO A 163 -5.12 -3.36 -11.29
C PRO A 163 -4.23 -2.46 -12.15
N ASN A 164 -2.94 -2.39 -11.81
CA ASN A 164 -1.97 -1.48 -12.39
C ASN A 164 -0.83 -2.24 -13.08
N LEU A 165 -0.55 -1.87 -14.33
CA LEU A 165 0.52 -2.43 -15.16
C LEU A 165 1.73 -1.46 -15.28
N GLY A 166 1.67 -0.30 -14.63
CA GLY A 166 2.66 0.76 -14.71
C GLY A 166 2.18 1.97 -15.53
N PRO A 167 3.11 2.78 -16.09
CA PRO A 167 2.74 4.03 -16.80
C PRO A 167 1.82 3.85 -18.00
N GLY A 168 1.77 2.65 -18.57
CA GLY A 168 0.91 2.34 -19.73
C GLY A 168 -0.45 1.75 -19.38
N THR A 169 -0.86 1.78 -18.11
CA THR A 169 -2.16 1.26 -17.68
C THR A 169 -3.29 2.06 -18.33
N THR A 170 -4.26 1.35 -18.93
CA THR A 170 -5.46 1.92 -19.56
C THR A 170 -6.71 1.70 -18.70
N GLU A 171 -7.84 2.33 -19.09
CA GLU A 171 -9.14 2.07 -18.45
C GLU A 171 -9.61 0.62 -18.62
N GLU A 172 -9.35 0.06 -19.80
CA GLU A 172 -9.66 -1.34 -20.09
C GLU A 172 -8.88 -2.27 -19.17
N ASP A 173 -7.61 -1.95 -18.89
CA ASP A 173 -6.80 -2.71 -17.94
C ASP A 173 -7.40 -2.63 -16.54
N VAL A 174 -7.81 -1.44 -16.08
CA VAL A 174 -8.45 -1.30 -14.76
C VAL A 174 -9.73 -2.10 -14.69
N THR A 175 -10.58 -2.01 -15.71
CA THR A 175 -11.87 -2.70 -15.75
C THR A 175 -11.70 -4.22 -15.81
N GLU A 176 -10.80 -4.72 -16.64
CA GLU A 176 -10.48 -6.15 -16.75
C GLU A 176 -9.82 -6.65 -15.45
N GLY A 177 -8.94 -5.86 -14.86
CA GLY A 177 -8.33 -6.22 -13.58
C GLY A 177 -9.34 -6.31 -12.44
N LEU A 178 -10.35 -5.44 -12.41
CA LEU A 178 -11.46 -5.54 -11.46
C LEU A 178 -12.33 -6.78 -11.70
N ARG A 179 -12.57 -7.14 -12.96
CA ARG A 179 -13.27 -8.38 -13.29
C ARG A 179 -12.51 -9.59 -12.75
N ARG A 180 -11.19 -9.65 -12.96
CA ARG A 180 -10.33 -10.71 -12.38
C ARG A 180 -10.32 -10.72 -10.86
N PHE A 181 -10.29 -9.53 -10.25
CA PHE A 181 -10.40 -9.41 -8.79
C PHE A 181 -11.71 -10.02 -8.29
N GLY A 182 -12.84 -9.72 -8.94
CA GLY A 182 -14.15 -10.30 -8.60
C GLY A 182 -14.21 -11.81 -8.78
N GLU A 183 -13.49 -12.38 -9.74
CA GLU A 183 -13.37 -13.84 -9.90
C GLU A 183 -12.55 -14.49 -8.78
N LEU A 184 -11.50 -13.80 -8.31
CA LEU A 184 -10.69 -14.24 -7.18
C LEU A 184 -11.44 -14.13 -5.84
N PHE A 185 -12.28 -13.12 -5.70
CA PHE A 185 -13.00 -12.77 -4.46
C PHE A 185 -14.49 -12.52 -4.74
N PRO A 186 -15.27 -13.55 -5.10
CA PRO A 186 -16.67 -13.38 -5.55
C PRO A 186 -17.61 -12.84 -4.46
N ASP A 187 -17.28 -13.07 -3.18
CA ASP A 187 -18.08 -12.65 -2.02
C ASP A 187 -17.51 -11.40 -1.32
N GLU A 188 -16.48 -10.79 -1.86
CA GLU A 188 -15.77 -9.69 -1.24
C GLU A 188 -15.65 -8.50 -2.19
N HIS A 189 -15.74 -7.29 -1.64
CA HIS A 189 -15.51 -6.06 -2.37
C HIS A 189 -14.22 -5.39 -1.88
N PRO A 190 -13.41 -4.82 -2.77
CA PRO A 190 -12.27 -4.05 -2.32
C PRO A 190 -12.76 -2.78 -1.62
N ARG A 191 -12.07 -2.38 -0.57
CA ARG A 191 -12.34 -1.15 0.17
C ARG A 191 -12.23 0.07 -0.73
N PHE A 192 -11.27 0.03 -1.65
CA PHE A 192 -11.09 1.00 -2.73
C PHE A 192 -10.28 0.37 -3.86
N VAL A 193 -10.26 1.04 -5.00
CA VAL A 193 -9.51 0.67 -6.19
C VAL A 193 -8.43 1.72 -6.44
N CYS A 194 -7.19 1.29 -6.65
CA CYS A 194 -6.12 2.16 -7.11
C CYS A 194 -6.21 2.33 -8.63
N ALA A 195 -6.21 3.56 -9.10
CA ALA A 195 -6.16 3.88 -10.53
C ALA A 195 -5.24 5.07 -10.78
N LEU A 196 -4.60 5.13 -11.94
CA LEU A 196 -3.83 6.31 -12.31
C LEU A 196 -4.71 7.56 -12.26
N GLU A 197 -4.18 8.67 -11.78
CA GLU A 197 -4.95 9.90 -11.52
C GLU A 197 -5.69 10.38 -12.78
N GLU A 198 -5.05 10.29 -13.95
CA GLU A 198 -5.60 10.66 -15.24
C GLU A 198 -6.80 9.80 -15.68
N LEU A 199 -6.90 8.55 -15.20
CA LEU A 199 -7.99 7.63 -15.55
C LEU A 199 -9.20 7.78 -14.62
N CYS A 200 -9.04 8.41 -13.44
CA CYS A 200 -10.09 8.42 -12.42
C CYS A 200 -11.39 9.09 -12.86
N SER A 201 -11.31 10.13 -13.70
CA SER A 201 -12.51 10.83 -14.20
C SER A 201 -13.38 9.95 -15.09
N GLU A 202 -12.77 9.12 -15.92
CA GLU A 202 -13.44 8.24 -16.88
C GLU A 202 -13.95 6.96 -16.19
N LEU A 203 -13.22 6.51 -15.18
CA LEU A 203 -13.59 5.34 -14.38
C LEU A 203 -14.71 5.63 -13.35
N ALA A 204 -14.90 6.87 -12.92
CA ALA A 204 -15.85 7.23 -11.86
C ALA A 204 -17.31 6.84 -12.15
N GLY A 205 -17.69 6.68 -13.42
CA GLY A 205 -19.02 6.20 -13.83
C GLY A 205 -19.12 4.67 -14.03
N ARG A 206 -18.00 3.96 -13.99
CA ARG A 206 -17.90 2.52 -14.31
C ARG A 206 -17.53 1.67 -13.10
N VAL A 207 -16.83 2.25 -12.16
CA VAL A 207 -16.37 1.59 -10.91
C VAL A 207 -17.27 2.05 -9.76
N ARG A 208 -17.76 1.11 -8.96
CA ARG A 208 -18.65 1.38 -7.82
C ARG A 208 -17.87 1.76 -6.57
N GLU A 209 -16.74 1.12 -6.39
CA GLU A 209 -15.86 1.32 -5.25
C GLU A 209 -15.15 2.68 -5.34
N PRO A 210 -14.77 3.28 -4.20
CA PRO A 210 -13.98 4.50 -4.20
C PRO A 210 -12.70 4.34 -5.01
N LEU A 211 -12.37 5.33 -5.85
CA LEU A 211 -11.13 5.35 -6.62
C LEU A 211 -10.07 6.13 -5.83
N LEU A 212 -8.96 5.49 -5.49
CA LEU A 212 -7.77 6.16 -4.97
C LEU A 212 -6.90 6.58 -6.16
N PRO A 213 -6.82 7.88 -6.47
CA PRO A 213 -5.94 8.37 -7.53
C PRO A 213 -4.47 8.10 -7.17
N ILE A 214 -3.76 7.45 -8.07
CA ILE A 214 -2.34 7.12 -7.94
C ILE A 214 -1.54 7.96 -8.92
N ARG A 215 -0.54 8.66 -8.41
CA ARG A 215 0.60 9.15 -9.17
C ARG A 215 1.75 8.18 -8.97
N LEU A 216 2.44 7.84 -10.04
CA LEU A 216 3.58 6.92 -9.95
C LEU A 216 4.80 7.69 -9.43
N ASN A 217 5.09 7.53 -8.14
CA ASN A 217 6.18 8.23 -7.46
C ASN A 217 7.45 7.37 -7.35
N THR A 218 7.30 6.04 -7.44
CA THR A 218 8.41 5.11 -7.26
C THR A 218 8.99 4.59 -8.57
N VAL A 219 8.45 5.02 -9.71
CA VAL A 219 8.94 4.63 -11.04
C VAL A 219 10.22 5.40 -11.35
N PRO A 220 11.34 4.73 -11.68
CA PRO A 220 12.57 5.40 -12.08
C PRO A 220 12.37 6.21 -13.37
N GLU A 221 13.00 7.40 -13.45
CA GLU A 221 12.92 8.34 -14.59
C GLU A 221 13.20 7.67 -15.95
N TRP A 222 14.09 6.66 -15.99
CA TRP A 222 14.41 5.93 -17.23
C TRP A 222 13.26 5.05 -17.75
N LEU A 223 12.25 4.71 -16.92
CA LEU A 223 11.03 4.03 -17.36
C LEU A 223 9.95 4.99 -17.83
N GLU A 224 9.96 6.25 -17.41
CA GLU A 224 8.99 7.26 -17.84
C GLU A 224 9.12 7.60 -19.34
N GLY A 225 10.35 7.45 -19.92
CA GLY A 225 10.63 7.70 -21.32
C GLY A 225 10.52 6.51 -22.27
N SER A 226 10.40 5.30 -21.75
CA SER A 226 10.30 4.07 -22.55
C SER A 226 8.85 3.67 -22.73
N GLY A 227 8.17 4.22 -23.75
CA GLY A 227 6.92 3.68 -24.27
C GLY A 227 7.16 2.26 -24.84
N MET A 228 7.45 1.28 -23.99
CA MET A 228 7.45 -0.12 -24.35
C MET A 228 6.00 -0.58 -24.46
N ARG A 229 5.40 -0.32 -25.62
CA ARG A 229 4.36 -1.20 -26.12
C ARG A 229 5.11 -2.47 -26.55
N GLY A 230 4.95 -3.54 -25.77
CA GLY A 230 5.40 -4.84 -26.17
C GLY A 230 4.71 -5.23 -27.47
N GLU A 231 5.48 -5.54 -28.50
CA GLU A 231 5.05 -6.26 -29.66
C GLU A 231 4.66 -7.72 -29.31
#